data_c5389f1a997b9b83cfd14f5ee470b560
#
_entry.id   c5389f1a997b9b83cfd14f5ee470b560
#
_cell.length_a   1.000
_cell.length_b   1.000
_cell.length_c   1.000
_cell.angle_alpha   90.00
_cell.angle_beta   90.00
_cell.angle_gamma   90.00
#
_symmetry.space_group_name_H-M   'P 1'
#
loop_
_entity.id
_entity.type
_entity.pdbx_description
1 polymer ?
#
loop_
_entity_poly.entity_id
_entity_poly.type
_entity_poly.pdbx_seq_one_letter_code
_entity_poly.pdbx_strand_id
1 'polypeptide(L)'
;MEKDAFYNITRKEKVQIESAMNPLIITDAKEPDFQFYDISSPFVVMLETCRESDNNCHIYQFSPDNYHNIELGLSSNFALTPRPQHQHSCIEFMYVLSGSVTNHVGNQIFTYEAGQCCIMNKNIRHCEDFSGDFQAVFLMLQDDFTKELLTDYEEIQKNTKQPEEENLIFQLIADEQNETLQFDKIYLDCFPLIPADDILERLSSLFNALVLETINWDFGSSFLAKAIFTRLLRLLGDSSMFSINRIHSHSQGQEFLFNKISHIMKTSHGRCTREELETLLHYNGEYL
;
A
#
# COMPACT_ATOMS: atom_id res chain seq x y z
N MET A 1 -10.99 -27.07 6.15
CA MET A 1 -9.62 -26.54 6.27
C MET A 1 -9.74 -25.18 6.90
N GLU A 2 -9.01 -24.94 7.97
CA GLU A 2 -9.24 -23.79 8.83
C GLU A 2 -9.01 -22.48 8.08
N LYS A 3 -10.09 -21.73 7.86
CA LYS A 3 -10.09 -20.36 7.29
C LYS A 3 -9.33 -19.33 8.14
N ASP A 4 -8.69 -19.77 9.22
CA ASP A 4 -8.08 -18.92 10.25
C ASP A 4 -6.55 -19.08 10.39
N ALA A 5 -5.84 -19.56 9.38
CA ALA A 5 -4.38 -19.77 9.51
C ALA A 5 -3.65 -18.45 9.85
N PHE A 6 -4.01 -17.36 9.18
CA PHE A 6 -3.44 -16.03 9.41
C PHE A 6 -3.84 -15.47 10.80
N TYR A 7 -5.09 -15.68 11.19
CA TYR A 7 -5.61 -15.26 12.50
C TYR A 7 -4.98 -16.07 13.65
N ASN A 8 -4.68 -17.35 13.43
CA ASN A 8 -4.04 -18.19 14.45
C ASN A 8 -2.59 -17.84 14.72
N ILE A 9 -1.86 -17.33 13.73
CA ILE A 9 -0.49 -16.83 13.93
C ILE A 9 -0.51 -15.60 14.83
N THR A 10 -1.37 -14.64 14.52
CA THR A 10 -1.49 -13.39 15.29
C THR A 10 -2.06 -13.58 16.70
N ARG A 11 -2.87 -14.62 16.93
CA ARG A 11 -3.48 -14.91 18.24
C ARG A 11 -2.53 -15.56 19.24
N LYS A 12 -1.49 -16.28 18.79
CA LYS A 12 -0.54 -17.00 19.66
C LYS A 12 0.55 -16.10 20.26
N GLU A 13 0.84 -14.98 19.62
CA GLU A 13 1.91 -14.07 20.06
C GLU A 13 1.33 -12.76 20.58
N LYS A 14 0.68 -12.80 21.76
CA LYS A 14 0.43 -11.59 22.53
C LYS A 14 1.76 -11.07 23.09
N VAL A 15 2.52 -10.38 22.27
CA VAL A 15 3.64 -9.59 22.76
C VAL A 15 3.06 -8.26 23.25
N GLN A 16 3.10 -8.01 24.55
CA GLN A 16 2.89 -6.68 25.09
C GLN A 16 4.05 -5.81 24.61
N ILE A 17 3.75 -4.86 23.75
CA ILE A 17 4.74 -3.90 23.29
C ILE A 17 4.60 -2.63 24.14
N GLU A 18 5.58 -2.40 25.00
CA GLU A 18 5.84 -1.09 25.54
C GLU A 18 6.33 -0.18 24.41
N SER A 19 5.57 0.86 24.11
CA SER A 19 5.92 2.09 23.37
C SER A 19 7.14 2.06 22.42
N ALA A 20 7.24 1.07 21.54
CA ALA A 20 8.17 1.16 20.44
C ALA A 20 7.59 2.08 19.34
N MET A 21 8.45 2.86 18.68
CA MET A 21 8.02 3.82 17.66
C MET A 21 7.15 3.13 16.62
N ASN A 22 5.96 3.68 16.39
CA ASN A 22 5.10 3.27 15.30
C ASN A 22 5.89 3.39 13.97
N PRO A 23 6.00 2.36 13.14
CA PRO A 23 6.66 2.45 11.84
C PRO A 23 5.98 3.46 10.90
N LEU A 24 4.73 3.83 11.19
CA LEU A 24 4.02 4.92 10.53
C LEU A 24 4.25 6.22 11.31
N ILE A 25 5.04 7.11 10.75
CA ILE A 25 5.26 8.44 11.31
C ILE A 25 4.21 9.38 10.74
N ILE A 26 3.38 9.96 11.60
CA ILE A 26 2.48 11.04 11.22
C ILE A 26 3.31 12.32 11.16
N THR A 27 3.60 12.82 9.98
CA THR A 27 4.27 14.09 9.82
C THR A 27 3.22 15.22 9.68
N ASP A 28 3.22 16.11 10.67
CA ASP A 28 2.66 17.46 10.70
C ASP A 28 1.32 17.67 9.96
N ALA A 29 0.23 17.36 10.64
CA ALA A 29 -1.12 17.69 10.16
C ALA A 29 -1.36 19.20 10.27
N LYS A 30 -1.04 19.95 9.24
CA LYS A 30 -1.47 21.37 9.11
C LYS A 30 -2.97 21.50 8.85
N GLU A 31 -3.60 20.44 8.38
CA GLU A 31 -5.04 20.32 8.16
C GLU A 31 -5.60 19.35 9.20
N PRO A 32 -6.58 19.74 10.03
CA PRO A 32 -7.10 18.87 11.09
C PRO A 32 -7.71 17.55 10.57
N ASP A 33 -8.11 17.51 9.30
CA ASP A 33 -8.75 16.36 8.67
C ASP A 33 -7.83 15.61 7.67
N PHE A 34 -6.53 15.90 7.67
CA PHE A 34 -5.56 15.28 6.77
C PHE A 34 -4.33 14.79 7.54
N GLN A 35 -3.89 13.58 7.22
CA GLN A 35 -2.72 12.94 7.80
C GLN A 35 -1.75 12.50 6.69
N PHE A 36 -0.45 12.64 6.94
CA PHE A 36 0.59 12.12 6.07
C PHE A 36 1.34 11.03 6.79
N TYR A 37 1.34 9.83 6.20
CA TYR A 37 2.03 8.67 6.73
C TYR A 37 3.34 8.46 5.99
N ASP A 38 4.42 8.32 6.76
CA ASP A 38 5.74 7.97 6.26
C ASP A 38 6.20 6.68 6.92
N ILE A 39 6.79 5.77 6.17
CA ILE A 39 7.32 4.52 6.68
C ILE A 39 8.85 4.58 6.71
N SER A 40 9.44 4.21 7.84
CA SER A 40 10.91 4.17 8.03
C SER A 40 11.53 2.84 7.59
N SER A 41 10.73 1.78 7.55
CA SER A 41 11.17 0.44 7.13
C SER A 41 11.02 0.26 5.62
N PRO A 42 11.80 -0.63 4.97
CA PRO A 42 11.66 -0.92 3.54
C PRO A 42 10.24 -1.32 3.13
N PHE A 43 9.54 -2.00 4.03
CA PHE A 43 8.14 -2.35 3.87
C PHE A 43 7.44 -2.48 5.23
N VAL A 44 6.13 -2.38 5.20
CA VAL A 44 5.24 -2.71 6.32
C VAL A 44 4.15 -3.65 5.80
N VAL A 45 3.87 -4.70 6.57
CA VAL A 45 2.71 -5.57 6.40
C VAL A 45 1.74 -5.26 7.53
N MET A 46 0.52 -4.88 7.20
CA MET A 46 -0.49 -4.60 8.20
C MET A 46 -1.70 -5.49 7.98
N LEU A 47 -2.16 -6.15 9.03
CA LEU A 47 -3.41 -6.88 9.04
C LEU A 47 -4.40 -6.11 9.90
N GLU A 48 -5.50 -5.71 9.30
CA GLU A 48 -6.63 -5.15 10.01
C GLU A 48 -7.79 -6.14 10.06
N THR A 49 -8.36 -6.31 11.22
CA THR A 49 -9.53 -7.17 11.42
C THR A 49 -10.50 -6.48 12.36
N CYS A 50 -11.75 -6.43 11.97
CA CYS A 50 -12.84 -5.93 12.77
C CYS A 50 -13.90 -7.01 12.87
N ARG A 51 -14.44 -7.22 14.06
CA ARG A 51 -15.57 -8.10 14.31
C ARG A 51 -16.55 -7.40 15.25
N GLU A 52 -17.77 -7.22 14.78
CA GLU A 52 -18.84 -6.62 15.61
C GLU A 52 -19.07 -7.43 16.90
N SER A 53 -18.96 -8.76 16.84
CA SER A 53 -19.08 -9.64 18.00
C SER A 53 -18.07 -9.34 19.11
N ASP A 54 -16.88 -8.90 18.75
CA ASP A 54 -15.79 -8.63 19.70
C ASP A 54 -15.80 -7.16 20.16
N ASN A 55 -16.62 -6.31 19.54
CA ASN A 55 -16.68 -4.86 19.73
C ASN A 55 -15.33 -4.15 19.59
N ASN A 56 -14.39 -4.74 18.84
CA ASN A 56 -13.03 -4.28 18.67
C ASN A 56 -12.54 -4.46 17.23
N CYS A 57 -11.72 -3.49 16.77
CA CYS A 57 -10.85 -3.65 15.63
C CYS A 57 -9.41 -3.88 16.11
N HIS A 58 -8.73 -4.80 15.48
CA HIS A 58 -7.33 -5.11 15.74
C HIS A 58 -6.49 -4.78 14.53
N ILE A 59 -5.39 -4.06 14.75
CA ILE A 59 -4.41 -3.72 13.74
C ILE A 59 -3.08 -4.33 14.15
N TYR A 60 -2.57 -5.24 13.33
CA TYR A 60 -1.26 -5.86 13.51
C TYR A 60 -0.33 -5.32 12.44
N GLN A 61 0.76 -4.69 12.84
CA GLN A 61 1.76 -4.13 11.94
C GLN A 61 3.08 -4.89 12.11
N PHE A 62 3.65 -5.34 11.01
CA PHE A 62 4.91 -6.07 10.95
C PHE A 62 5.86 -5.35 10.01
N SER A 63 7.07 -5.10 10.46
CA SER A 63 8.17 -4.60 9.65
C SER A 63 9.48 -5.27 10.06
N PRO A 64 10.54 -5.21 9.26
CA PRO A 64 11.84 -5.77 9.63
C PRO A 64 12.37 -5.33 10.99
N ASP A 65 11.99 -4.12 11.41
CA ASP A 65 12.52 -3.49 12.63
C ASP A 65 11.56 -3.60 13.81
N ASN A 66 10.24 -3.76 13.57
CA ASN A 66 9.24 -3.64 14.62
C ASN A 66 7.96 -4.45 14.36
N TYR A 67 7.32 -4.81 15.47
CA TYR A 67 5.97 -5.36 15.49
C TYR A 67 5.07 -4.53 16.40
N HIS A 68 3.88 -4.19 15.94
CA HIS A 68 2.88 -3.49 16.73
C HIS A 68 1.53 -4.21 16.68
N ASN A 69 0.87 -4.25 17.82
CA ASN A 69 -0.52 -4.68 17.93
C ASN A 69 -1.32 -3.53 18.55
N ILE A 70 -2.28 -3.01 17.79
CA ILE A 70 -3.14 -1.90 18.21
C ILE A 70 -4.56 -2.45 18.30
N GLU A 71 -5.19 -2.29 19.46
CA GLU A 71 -6.59 -2.64 19.69
C GLU A 71 -7.42 -1.36 19.77
N LEU A 72 -8.42 -1.25 18.90
CA LEU A 72 -9.34 -0.12 18.84
C LEU A 72 -10.73 -0.58 19.19
N GLY A 73 -11.30 -0.07 20.30
CA GLY A 73 -12.69 -0.33 20.63
C GLY A 73 -13.62 0.29 19.57
N LEU A 74 -14.66 -0.44 19.14
CA LEU A 74 -15.66 0.05 18.17
C LEU A 74 -16.41 1.29 18.67
N SER A 75 -16.42 1.53 19.99
CA SER A 75 -16.93 2.77 20.59
C SER A 75 -16.00 3.97 20.43
N SER A 76 -14.76 3.77 19.97
CA SER A 76 -13.85 4.87 19.65
C SER A 76 -14.31 5.54 18.36
N ASN A 77 -14.26 6.88 18.32
CA ASN A 77 -14.59 7.63 17.10
C ASN A 77 -13.72 7.21 15.90
N PHE A 78 -12.59 6.55 16.14
CA PHE A 78 -11.68 6.09 15.11
C PHE A 78 -12.16 4.82 14.38
N ALA A 79 -12.97 3.98 15.04
CA ALA A 79 -13.45 2.73 14.46
C ALA A 79 -14.79 2.87 13.70
N LEU A 80 -15.60 3.90 14.04
CA LEU A 80 -16.96 4.06 13.55
C LEU A 80 -17.16 5.21 12.55
N THR A 81 -16.16 6.06 12.36
CA THR A 81 -16.20 7.17 11.40
C THR A 81 -15.19 6.91 10.29
N PRO A 82 -15.44 7.41 9.06
CA PRO A 82 -14.41 7.40 8.04
C PRO A 82 -13.11 7.94 8.63
N ARG A 83 -12.00 7.27 8.38
CA ARG A 83 -10.69 7.75 8.82
C ARG A 83 -10.43 9.12 8.22
N PRO A 84 -9.60 9.94 8.87
CA PRO A 84 -9.13 11.18 8.26
C PRO A 84 -8.53 10.89 6.90
N GLN A 85 -8.76 11.79 5.95
CA GLN A 85 -8.09 11.72 4.66
C GLN A 85 -6.58 11.65 4.89
N HIS A 86 -5.92 10.70 4.24
CA HIS A 86 -4.48 10.53 4.39
C HIS A 86 -3.79 10.23 3.06
N GLN A 87 -2.48 10.29 3.10
CA GLN A 87 -1.59 10.03 1.97
C GLN A 87 -0.33 9.37 2.51
N HIS A 88 0.26 8.48 1.74
CA HIS A 88 1.49 7.78 2.09
C HIS A 88 2.68 8.26 1.28
N SER A 89 3.92 8.14 1.84
CA SER A 89 5.17 8.31 1.11
C SER A 89 5.56 7.09 0.26
N CYS A 90 4.73 6.07 0.21
CA CYS A 90 5.00 4.75 -0.36
C CYS A 90 3.86 4.27 -1.26
N ILE A 91 4.09 3.19 -2.00
CA ILE A 91 3.02 2.46 -2.68
C ILE A 91 2.27 1.62 -1.63
N GLU A 92 0.95 1.69 -1.65
CA GLU A 92 0.09 0.91 -0.78
C GLU A 92 -0.75 -0.09 -1.55
N PHE A 93 -0.84 -1.31 -1.01
CA PHE A 93 -1.73 -2.37 -1.46
C PHE A 93 -2.74 -2.65 -0.35
N MET A 94 -4.01 -2.71 -0.70
CA MET A 94 -5.08 -3.16 0.18
C MET A 94 -5.70 -4.41 -0.45
N TYR A 95 -5.65 -5.55 0.23
CA TYR A 95 -6.27 -6.80 -0.19
C TYR A 95 -7.30 -7.25 0.84
N VAL A 96 -8.55 -7.44 0.42
CA VAL A 96 -9.63 -7.84 1.30
C VAL A 96 -9.67 -9.37 1.43
N LEU A 97 -9.48 -9.87 2.65
CA LEU A 97 -9.51 -11.30 2.97
C LEU A 97 -10.94 -11.79 3.23
N SER A 98 -11.75 -10.99 3.91
CA SER A 98 -13.16 -11.27 4.20
C SER A 98 -13.92 -9.99 4.48
N GLY A 99 -15.25 -10.02 4.28
CA GLY A 99 -16.09 -8.84 4.42
C GLY A 99 -15.84 -7.84 3.30
N SER A 100 -15.97 -6.55 3.61
CA SER A 100 -15.75 -5.46 2.65
C SER A 100 -15.09 -4.25 3.29
N VAL A 101 -14.34 -3.51 2.47
CA VAL A 101 -13.74 -2.22 2.82
C VAL A 101 -14.14 -1.19 1.77
N THR A 102 -14.63 -0.04 2.21
CA THR A 102 -14.96 1.07 1.32
C THR A 102 -13.84 2.10 1.35
N ASN A 103 -13.29 2.42 0.19
CA ASN A 103 -12.22 3.39 0.03
C ASN A 103 -12.74 4.67 -0.64
N HIS A 104 -12.47 5.81 -0.04
CA HIS A 104 -12.81 7.13 -0.54
C HIS A 104 -11.56 7.75 -1.17
N VAL A 105 -11.52 7.85 -2.50
CA VAL A 105 -10.42 8.41 -3.27
C VAL A 105 -10.87 9.70 -3.95
N GLY A 106 -10.47 10.85 -3.41
CA GLY A 106 -11.00 12.13 -3.87
C GLY A 106 -12.52 12.21 -3.71
N ASN A 107 -13.26 12.37 -4.83
CA ASN A 107 -14.73 12.41 -4.84
C ASN A 107 -15.37 11.06 -5.24
N GLN A 108 -14.57 10.01 -5.36
CA GLN A 108 -15.04 8.68 -5.75
C GLN A 108 -15.05 7.73 -4.56
N ILE A 109 -15.99 6.81 -4.57
CA ILE A 109 -16.18 5.82 -3.52
C ILE A 109 -16.13 4.44 -4.18
N PHE A 110 -15.26 3.58 -3.65
CA PHE A 110 -15.05 2.22 -4.14
C PHE A 110 -15.20 1.24 -3.00
N THR A 111 -16.03 0.22 -3.16
CA THR A 111 -16.17 -0.86 -2.18
C THR A 111 -15.49 -2.10 -2.74
N TYR A 112 -14.58 -2.65 -1.95
CA TYR A 112 -13.84 -3.87 -2.26
C TYR A 112 -14.34 -4.99 -1.38
N GLU A 113 -14.64 -6.12 -1.99
CA GLU A 113 -15.09 -7.35 -1.32
C GLU A 113 -13.95 -8.37 -1.22
N ALA A 114 -14.21 -9.47 -0.51
CA ALA A 114 -13.24 -10.56 -0.36
C ALA A 114 -12.65 -11.02 -1.71
N GLY A 115 -11.32 -11.10 -1.78
CA GLY A 115 -10.57 -11.44 -3.00
C GLY A 115 -10.20 -10.25 -3.87
N GLN A 116 -10.74 -9.06 -3.62
CA GLN A 116 -10.44 -7.86 -4.39
C GLN A 116 -9.27 -7.07 -3.77
N CYS A 117 -8.56 -6.33 -4.61
CA CYS A 117 -7.39 -5.57 -4.21
C CYS A 117 -7.42 -4.18 -4.84
N CYS A 118 -6.96 -3.19 -4.09
CA CYS A 118 -6.66 -1.84 -4.57
C CYS A 118 -5.17 -1.56 -4.37
N ILE A 119 -4.52 -0.97 -5.35
CA ILE A 119 -3.11 -0.57 -5.27
C ILE A 119 -3.03 0.90 -5.59
N MET A 120 -2.50 1.67 -4.66
CA MET A 120 -2.41 3.13 -4.77
C MET A 120 -0.97 3.59 -4.74
N ASN A 121 -0.66 4.54 -5.61
CA ASN A 121 0.62 5.21 -5.54
C ASN A 121 0.64 6.29 -4.47
N LYS A 122 1.83 6.76 -4.13
CA LYS A 122 2.07 7.75 -3.06
C LYS A 122 1.37 9.10 -3.23
N ASN A 123 0.80 9.39 -4.40
CA ASN A 123 0.13 10.68 -4.67
C ASN A 123 -1.38 10.65 -4.40
N ILE A 124 -1.93 9.51 -4.06
CA ILE A 124 -3.36 9.34 -3.80
C ILE A 124 -3.70 9.76 -2.38
N ARG A 125 -4.64 10.71 -2.26
CA ARG A 125 -5.34 11.00 -1.00
C ARG A 125 -6.57 10.13 -0.89
N HIS A 126 -6.69 9.44 0.21
CA HIS A 126 -7.79 8.50 0.44
C HIS A 126 -8.13 8.37 1.94
N CYS A 127 -9.21 7.72 2.23
CA CYS A 127 -9.52 7.18 3.55
C CYS A 127 -10.41 5.96 3.41
N GLU A 128 -10.30 5.04 4.36
CA GLU A 128 -11.14 3.84 4.43
C GLU A 128 -12.33 4.10 5.34
N ASP A 129 -13.43 3.47 4.98
CA ASP A 129 -14.61 3.31 5.81
C ASP A 129 -14.80 1.81 6.08
N PHE A 130 -14.76 1.45 7.35
CA PHE A 130 -14.88 0.09 7.80
C PHE A 130 -16.27 -0.08 8.40
N SER A 131 -17.15 -0.71 7.65
CA SER A 131 -18.50 -1.03 8.12
C SER A 131 -18.64 -2.54 8.26
N GLY A 132 -18.88 -3.00 9.49
CA GLY A 132 -19.14 -4.41 9.77
C GLY A 132 -17.91 -5.28 9.95
N ASP A 133 -18.08 -6.57 9.79
CA ASP A 133 -17.02 -7.57 9.92
C ASP A 133 -16.14 -7.55 8.66
N PHE A 134 -14.83 -7.35 8.84
CA PHE A 134 -13.87 -7.42 7.74
C PHE A 134 -12.50 -7.92 8.20
N GLN A 135 -11.73 -8.40 7.24
CA GLN A 135 -10.28 -8.60 7.36
C GLN A 135 -9.61 -8.10 6.08
N ALA A 136 -8.58 -7.30 6.23
CA ALA A 136 -7.80 -6.80 5.10
C ALA A 136 -6.31 -6.81 5.42
N VAL A 137 -5.49 -7.06 4.41
CA VAL A 137 -4.03 -6.92 4.46
C VAL A 137 -3.66 -5.65 3.71
N PHE A 138 -2.86 -4.81 4.36
CA PHE A 138 -2.22 -3.67 3.72
C PHE A 138 -0.72 -3.95 3.60
N LEU A 139 -0.17 -3.67 2.44
CA LEU A 139 1.28 -3.72 2.20
C LEU A 139 1.73 -2.33 1.80
N MET A 140 2.69 -1.80 2.53
CA MET A 140 3.28 -0.50 2.24
C MET A 140 4.73 -0.72 1.83
N LEU A 141 5.12 -0.25 0.64
CA LEU A 141 6.44 -0.49 0.05
C LEU A 141 7.13 0.83 -0.25
N GLN A 142 8.30 1.06 0.38
CA GLN A 142 9.14 2.22 0.10
C GLN A 142 9.72 2.22 -1.30
N ASP A 143 10.07 3.41 -1.81
CA ASP A 143 10.63 3.61 -3.15
C ASP A 143 11.91 2.79 -3.39
N ASP A 144 12.84 2.77 -2.44
CA ASP A 144 14.09 2.01 -2.62
C ASP A 144 13.85 0.51 -2.65
N PHE A 145 12.91 0.01 -1.84
CA PHE A 145 12.54 -1.40 -1.83
C PHE A 145 11.82 -1.79 -3.14
N THR A 146 10.93 -0.94 -3.64
CA THR A 146 10.24 -1.19 -4.93
C THR A 146 11.20 -1.14 -6.12
N LYS A 147 12.25 -0.29 -6.09
CA LYS A 147 13.34 -0.31 -7.09
C LYS A 147 14.07 -1.64 -7.12
N GLU A 148 14.41 -2.18 -5.96
CA GLU A 148 15.06 -3.49 -5.86
C GLU A 148 14.16 -4.58 -6.43
N LEU A 149 12.85 -4.60 -6.07
CA LEU A 149 11.89 -5.56 -6.61
C LEU A 149 11.74 -5.46 -8.12
N LEU A 150 11.70 -4.24 -8.67
CA LEU A 150 11.62 -4.02 -10.12
C LEU A 150 12.88 -4.54 -10.82
N THR A 151 14.05 -4.24 -10.26
CA THR A 151 15.35 -4.71 -10.81
C THR A 151 15.42 -6.23 -10.83
N ASP A 152 15.05 -6.88 -9.72
CA ASP A 152 15.02 -8.33 -9.60
C ASP A 152 14.01 -8.94 -10.60
N TYR A 153 12.83 -8.35 -10.75
CA TYR A 153 11.81 -8.78 -11.71
C TYR A 153 12.29 -8.68 -13.15
N GLU A 154 12.87 -7.54 -13.55
CA GLU A 154 13.42 -7.35 -14.90
C GLU A 154 14.55 -8.34 -15.21
N GLU A 155 15.41 -8.65 -14.25
CA GLU A 155 16.47 -9.64 -14.41
C GLU A 155 15.90 -11.04 -14.62
N ILE A 156 14.89 -11.42 -13.84
CA ILE A 156 14.18 -12.70 -14.02
C ILE A 156 13.54 -12.77 -15.40
N GLN A 157 12.87 -11.71 -15.85
CA GLN A 157 12.23 -11.65 -17.17
C GLN A 157 13.23 -11.82 -18.31
N LYS A 158 14.39 -11.14 -18.25
CA LYS A 158 15.46 -11.24 -19.25
C LYS A 158 16.03 -12.66 -19.36
N ASN A 159 16.04 -13.39 -18.25
CA ASN A 159 16.59 -14.75 -18.17
C ASN A 159 15.54 -15.88 -18.38
N THR A 160 14.27 -15.52 -18.50
CA THR A 160 13.18 -16.48 -18.71
C THR A 160 12.97 -16.72 -20.21
N LYS A 161 12.84 -18.01 -20.59
CA LYS A 161 12.64 -18.41 -22.00
C LYS A 161 11.30 -18.00 -22.59
N GLN A 162 10.32 -17.78 -21.75
CA GLN A 162 8.98 -17.27 -22.08
C GLN A 162 8.75 -16.04 -21.21
N PRO A 163 9.02 -14.83 -21.72
CA PRO A 163 8.68 -13.60 -21.00
C PRO A 163 7.17 -13.57 -20.76
N GLU A 164 6.81 -13.20 -19.56
CA GLU A 164 5.40 -13.05 -19.20
C GLU A 164 4.78 -11.87 -19.95
N GLU A 165 3.45 -11.86 -20.04
CA GLU A 165 2.72 -10.67 -20.43
C GLU A 165 3.03 -9.51 -19.48
N GLU A 166 2.85 -8.29 -19.94
CA GLU A 166 3.11 -7.08 -19.19
C GLU A 166 2.32 -7.08 -17.87
N ASN A 167 3.05 -7.04 -16.75
CA ASN A 167 2.45 -7.00 -15.42
C ASN A 167 2.21 -5.55 -15.02
N LEU A 168 0.94 -5.13 -14.95
CA LEU A 168 0.54 -3.75 -14.66
C LEU A 168 1.00 -3.24 -13.29
N ILE A 169 1.23 -4.13 -12.32
CA ILE A 169 1.74 -3.75 -11.00
C ILE A 169 3.22 -3.35 -11.09
N PHE A 170 4.04 -4.14 -11.78
CA PHE A 170 5.44 -3.77 -12.01
C PHE A 170 5.56 -2.54 -12.92
N GLN A 171 4.61 -2.35 -13.84
CA GLN A 171 4.54 -1.12 -14.62
C GLN A 171 4.21 0.10 -13.73
N LEU A 172 3.28 -0.01 -12.78
CA LEU A 172 3.01 1.06 -11.80
C LEU A 172 4.27 1.40 -11.00
N ILE A 173 5.01 0.39 -10.54
CA ILE A 173 6.28 0.58 -9.82
C ILE A 173 7.31 1.28 -10.71
N ALA A 174 7.41 0.90 -11.99
CA ALA A 174 8.31 1.55 -12.94
C ALA A 174 7.93 3.01 -13.21
N ASP A 175 6.64 3.31 -13.30
CA ASP A 175 6.14 4.68 -13.48
C ASP A 175 6.47 5.57 -12.28
N GLU A 176 6.44 5.03 -11.04
CA GLU A 176 6.86 5.74 -9.83
C GLU A 176 8.35 6.09 -9.83
N GLN A 177 9.18 5.33 -10.56
CA GLN A 177 10.60 5.62 -10.75
C GLN A 177 10.88 6.59 -11.90
N ASN A 178 9.86 6.88 -12.72
CA ASN A 178 10.01 7.78 -13.87
C ASN A 178 9.80 9.23 -13.43
N GLU A 179 10.79 10.10 -13.69
CA GLU A 179 10.77 11.51 -13.28
C GLU A 179 9.56 12.30 -13.80
N THR A 180 8.96 11.87 -14.91
CA THR A 180 7.80 12.55 -15.51
C THR A 180 6.46 11.98 -15.02
N LEU A 181 6.41 10.71 -14.66
CA LEU A 181 5.18 10.00 -14.29
C LEU A 181 4.97 9.88 -12.79
N GLN A 182 6.03 9.99 -11.98
CA GLN A 182 6.01 9.82 -10.52
C GLN A 182 5.04 10.73 -9.77
N PHE A 183 4.46 11.73 -10.43
CA PHE A 183 3.49 12.67 -9.85
C PHE A 183 2.05 12.38 -10.26
N ASP A 184 1.85 11.45 -11.17
CA ASP A 184 0.51 11.08 -11.60
C ASP A 184 -0.21 10.38 -10.44
N LYS A 185 -1.50 10.67 -10.29
CA LYS A 185 -2.37 10.02 -9.31
C LYS A 185 -2.95 8.77 -9.95
N ILE A 186 -2.34 7.64 -9.67
CA ILE A 186 -2.68 6.35 -10.29
C ILE A 186 -3.06 5.36 -9.21
N TYR A 187 -4.15 4.66 -9.42
CA TYR A 187 -4.45 3.46 -8.66
C TYR A 187 -4.93 2.33 -9.58
N LEU A 188 -4.77 1.11 -9.11
CA LEU A 188 -5.18 -0.10 -9.79
C LEU A 188 -6.26 -0.79 -8.99
N ASP A 189 -7.38 -1.13 -9.65
CA ASP A 189 -8.40 -2.02 -9.10
C ASP A 189 -8.19 -3.41 -9.65
N CYS A 190 -8.03 -4.38 -8.78
CA CYS A 190 -7.81 -5.78 -9.13
C CYS A 190 -9.02 -6.62 -8.71
N PHE A 191 -9.75 -7.13 -9.70
CA PHE A 191 -10.92 -7.97 -9.49
C PHE A 191 -10.63 -9.41 -9.88
N PRO A 192 -10.94 -10.40 -9.02
CA PRO A 192 -10.68 -11.81 -9.31
C PRO A 192 -11.53 -12.30 -10.49
N LEU A 193 -10.89 -13.03 -11.42
CA LEU A 193 -11.53 -13.73 -12.53
C LEU A 193 -11.85 -15.18 -12.21
N ILE A 194 -11.29 -15.72 -11.14
CA ILE A 194 -11.53 -17.07 -10.62
C ILE A 194 -12.18 -16.95 -9.23
N PRO A 195 -12.75 -18.04 -8.69
CA PRO A 195 -13.36 -18.00 -7.36
C PRO A 195 -12.41 -17.42 -6.31
N ALA A 196 -12.92 -16.52 -5.47
CA ALA A 196 -12.11 -15.82 -4.48
C ALA A 196 -11.41 -16.79 -3.50
N ASP A 197 -12.05 -17.92 -3.16
CA ASP A 197 -11.45 -18.92 -2.27
C ASP A 197 -10.17 -19.54 -2.85
N ASP A 198 -10.08 -19.76 -4.17
CA ASP A 198 -8.90 -20.32 -4.84
C ASP A 198 -7.73 -19.33 -4.85
N ILE A 199 -8.04 -18.05 -5.05
CA ILE A 199 -7.04 -16.97 -4.98
C ILE A 199 -6.58 -16.79 -3.54
N LEU A 200 -7.50 -16.77 -2.60
CA LEU A 200 -7.22 -16.59 -1.19
C LEU A 200 -6.29 -17.68 -0.65
N GLU A 201 -6.45 -18.94 -1.05
CA GLU A 201 -5.56 -20.02 -0.63
C GLU A 201 -4.11 -19.77 -1.07
N ARG A 202 -3.92 -19.32 -2.33
CA ARG A 202 -2.59 -19.01 -2.87
C ARG A 202 -1.96 -17.80 -2.20
N LEU A 203 -2.72 -16.70 -2.06
CA LEU A 203 -2.23 -15.47 -1.45
C LEU A 203 -1.99 -15.64 0.05
N SER A 204 -2.85 -16.37 0.78
CA SER A 204 -2.67 -16.63 2.21
C SER A 204 -1.35 -17.31 2.52
N SER A 205 -0.91 -18.23 1.66
CA SER A 205 0.40 -18.89 1.82
C SER A 205 1.54 -17.88 1.72
N LEU A 206 1.46 -16.93 0.80
CA LEU A 206 2.48 -15.88 0.63
C LEU A 206 2.43 -14.85 1.76
N PHE A 207 1.24 -14.40 2.17
CA PHE A 207 1.10 -13.50 3.31
C PHE A 207 1.60 -14.12 4.60
N ASN A 208 1.26 -15.38 4.86
CA ASN A 208 1.74 -16.11 6.03
C ASN A 208 3.27 -16.24 6.02
N ALA A 209 3.86 -16.59 4.88
CA ALA A 209 5.30 -16.70 4.73
C ALA A 209 5.98 -15.33 4.97
N LEU A 210 5.41 -14.26 4.45
CA LEU A 210 5.93 -12.90 4.63
C LEU A 210 5.88 -12.46 6.10
N VAL A 211 4.75 -12.67 6.79
CA VAL A 211 4.61 -12.33 8.20
C VAL A 211 5.56 -13.14 9.05
N LEU A 212 5.65 -14.45 8.83
CA LEU A 212 6.58 -15.32 9.59
C LEU A 212 8.03 -14.91 9.39
N GLU A 213 8.43 -14.58 8.15
CA GLU A 213 9.78 -14.10 7.86
C GLU A 213 10.05 -12.75 8.52
N THR A 214 9.06 -11.85 8.51
CA THR A 214 9.19 -10.52 9.12
C THR A 214 9.31 -10.60 10.65
N ILE A 215 8.55 -11.48 11.30
CA ILE A 215 8.63 -11.69 12.76
C ILE A 215 9.97 -12.33 13.18
N ASN A 216 10.48 -13.23 12.36
CA ASN A 216 11.73 -13.96 12.64
C ASN A 216 12.91 -13.38 11.83
N TRP A 217 12.97 -12.07 11.69
CA TRP A 217 13.95 -11.39 10.86
C TRP A 217 15.38 -11.73 11.26
N ASP A 218 16.15 -12.34 10.33
CA ASP A 218 17.52 -12.81 10.55
C ASP A 218 18.34 -12.70 9.25
N PHE A 219 19.54 -13.24 9.26
CA PHE A 219 20.44 -13.26 8.12
C PHE A 219 19.78 -13.92 6.90
N GLY A 220 19.67 -13.17 5.81
CA GLY A 220 19.04 -13.62 4.57
C GLY A 220 17.55 -13.29 4.45
N SER A 221 16.87 -12.81 5.52
CA SER A 221 15.45 -12.45 5.50
C SER A 221 15.10 -11.43 4.43
N SER A 222 15.99 -10.47 4.13
CA SER A 222 15.76 -9.49 3.06
C SER A 222 15.62 -10.15 1.68
N PHE A 223 16.37 -11.19 1.39
CA PHE A 223 16.26 -11.94 0.13
C PHE A 223 14.97 -12.75 0.07
N LEU A 224 14.60 -13.40 1.18
CA LEU A 224 13.34 -14.16 1.25
C LEU A 224 12.14 -13.25 1.13
N ALA A 225 12.12 -12.12 1.83
CA ALA A 225 11.05 -11.14 1.74
C ALA A 225 10.89 -10.63 0.29
N LYS A 226 11.99 -10.25 -0.39
CA LYS A 226 11.92 -9.84 -1.81
C LYS A 226 11.39 -10.96 -2.72
N ALA A 227 11.82 -12.20 -2.51
CA ALA A 227 11.30 -13.32 -3.30
C ALA A 227 9.80 -13.55 -3.07
N ILE A 228 9.31 -13.40 -1.83
CA ILE A 228 7.89 -13.53 -1.50
C ILE A 228 7.11 -12.36 -2.13
N PHE A 229 7.57 -11.12 -1.98
CA PHE A 229 6.94 -9.95 -2.61
C PHE A 229 6.89 -10.09 -4.14
N THR A 230 7.98 -10.49 -4.79
CA THR A 230 8.01 -10.69 -6.25
C THR A 230 6.94 -11.70 -6.69
N ARG A 231 6.79 -12.82 -5.97
CA ARG A 231 5.73 -13.82 -6.26
C ARG A 231 4.33 -13.27 -6.01
N LEU A 232 4.15 -12.49 -4.94
CA LEU A 232 2.87 -11.89 -4.57
C LEU A 232 2.44 -10.86 -5.62
N LEU A 233 3.33 -9.94 -5.99
CA LEU A 233 3.06 -8.93 -7.02
C LEU A 233 2.82 -9.54 -8.40
N ARG A 234 3.58 -10.59 -8.73
CA ARG A 234 3.35 -11.34 -9.95
C ARG A 234 1.98 -12.00 -9.97
N LEU A 235 1.57 -12.63 -8.88
CA LEU A 235 0.27 -13.29 -8.76
C LEU A 235 -0.89 -12.30 -8.84
N LEU A 236 -0.80 -11.16 -8.15
CA LEU A 236 -1.80 -10.09 -8.21
C LEU A 236 -1.88 -9.44 -9.61
N GLY A 237 -0.78 -9.41 -10.34
CA GLY A 237 -0.71 -8.87 -11.71
C GLY A 237 -0.98 -9.89 -12.82
N ASP A 238 -1.34 -11.13 -12.47
CA ASP A 238 -1.63 -12.18 -13.45
C ASP A 238 -3.00 -11.96 -14.10
N SER A 239 -3.00 -11.62 -15.39
CA SER A 239 -4.19 -11.32 -16.19
C SER A 239 -5.14 -12.52 -16.35
N SER A 240 -4.67 -13.74 -16.09
CA SER A 240 -5.52 -14.95 -16.08
C SER A 240 -6.29 -15.10 -14.76
N MET A 241 -5.84 -14.43 -13.70
CA MET A 241 -6.42 -14.51 -12.36
C MET A 241 -7.16 -13.25 -11.95
N PHE A 242 -6.71 -12.09 -12.44
CA PHE A 242 -7.29 -10.80 -12.11
C PHE A 242 -7.57 -9.96 -13.34
N SER A 243 -8.74 -9.29 -13.35
CA SER A 243 -9.00 -8.14 -14.20
C SER A 243 -8.46 -6.90 -13.50
N ILE A 244 -7.51 -6.22 -14.11
CA ILE A 244 -6.86 -5.04 -13.52
C ILE A 244 -7.28 -3.80 -14.30
N ASN A 245 -7.91 -2.85 -13.61
CA ASN A 245 -8.28 -1.55 -14.17
C ASN A 245 -7.31 -0.49 -13.64
N ARG A 246 -6.63 0.20 -14.56
CA ARG A 246 -5.79 1.34 -14.23
C ARG A 246 -6.62 2.61 -14.28
N ILE A 247 -6.69 3.32 -13.16
CA ILE A 247 -7.49 4.51 -13.00
C ILE A 247 -6.56 5.70 -12.73
N HIS A 248 -6.74 6.75 -13.53
CA HIS A 248 -6.09 8.03 -13.31
C HIS A 248 -7.06 8.93 -12.56
N SER A 249 -6.73 9.28 -11.33
CA SER A 249 -7.48 10.30 -10.61
C SER A 249 -7.09 11.67 -11.17
N HIS A 250 -7.97 12.27 -11.96
CA HIS A 250 -7.79 13.64 -12.43
C HIS A 250 -7.95 14.60 -11.26
N SER A 251 -6.83 14.92 -10.60
CA SER A 251 -6.81 16.12 -9.76
C SER A 251 -7.02 17.33 -10.63
N GLN A 252 -7.79 18.32 -10.16
CA GLN A 252 -7.85 19.62 -10.81
C GLN A 252 -6.41 20.12 -10.96
N GLY A 253 -6.03 20.61 -12.16
CA GLY A 253 -4.64 20.89 -12.55
C GLY A 253 -3.79 21.73 -11.57
N GLN A 254 -4.42 22.50 -10.67
CA GLN A 254 -3.74 23.28 -9.65
C GLN A 254 -3.15 22.44 -8.51
N GLU A 255 -3.84 21.40 -8.07
CA GLU A 255 -3.34 20.50 -7.00
C GLU A 255 -2.18 19.66 -7.48
N PHE A 256 -2.25 19.19 -8.71
CA PHE A 256 -1.17 18.46 -9.38
C PHE A 256 0.10 19.31 -9.51
N LEU A 257 -0.06 20.56 -9.96
CA LEU A 257 1.06 21.51 -10.09
C LEU A 257 1.69 21.81 -8.73
N PHE A 258 0.86 22.05 -7.71
CA PHE A 258 1.33 22.31 -6.35
C PHE A 258 2.14 21.14 -5.78
N ASN A 259 1.68 19.90 -5.98
CA ASN A 259 2.39 18.70 -5.50
C ASN A 259 3.75 18.53 -6.20
N LYS A 260 3.82 18.76 -7.52
CA LYS A 260 5.08 18.76 -8.26
C LYS A 260 6.06 19.84 -7.75
N ILE A 261 5.59 21.07 -7.60
CA ILE A 261 6.41 22.17 -7.06
C ILE A 261 6.91 21.81 -5.65
N SER A 262 6.02 21.35 -4.78
CA SER A 262 6.36 20.99 -3.39
C SER A 262 7.43 19.89 -3.34
N HIS A 263 7.35 18.89 -4.20
CA HIS A 263 8.35 17.85 -4.30
C HIS A 263 9.71 18.40 -4.77
N ILE A 264 9.73 19.15 -5.88
CA ILE A 264 10.97 19.75 -6.40
C ILE A 264 11.62 20.64 -5.33
N MET A 265 10.81 21.44 -4.62
CA MET A 265 11.32 22.28 -3.54
C MET A 265 11.88 21.47 -2.37
N LYS A 266 11.26 20.36 -2.01
CA LYS A 266 11.77 19.45 -0.95
C LYS A 266 13.08 18.79 -1.37
N THR A 267 13.15 18.20 -2.56
CA THR A 267 14.33 17.49 -3.07
C THR A 267 15.50 18.43 -3.35
N SER A 268 15.24 19.65 -3.80
CA SER A 268 16.26 20.70 -3.99
C SER A 268 16.63 21.44 -2.70
N HIS A 269 16.05 21.08 -1.56
CA HIS A 269 16.19 21.81 -0.29
C HIS A 269 15.88 23.31 -0.41
N GLY A 270 14.89 23.66 -1.22
CA GLY A 270 14.50 25.04 -1.49
C GLY A 270 15.44 25.82 -2.40
N ARG A 271 16.36 25.16 -3.10
CA ARG A 271 17.34 25.80 -3.97
C ARG A 271 16.93 25.87 -5.44
N CYS A 272 15.75 25.35 -5.78
CA CYS A 272 15.24 25.42 -7.14
C CYS A 272 14.78 26.84 -7.49
N THR A 273 15.26 27.36 -8.60
CA THR A 273 14.84 28.67 -9.13
C THR A 273 13.52 28.55 -9.90
N ARG A 274 12.85 29.68 -10.12
CA ARG A 274 11.62 29.72 -10.92
C ARG A 274 11.86 29.22 -12.36
N GLU A 275 12.99 29.60 -12.99
CA GLU A 275 13.34 29.19 -14.34
C GLU A 275 13.57 27.67 -14.44
N GLU A 276 14.16 27.08 -13.40
CA GLU A 276 14.30 25.61 -13.31
C GLU A 276 12.95 24.92 -13.15
N LEU A 277 12.04 25.48 -12.34
CA LEU A 277 10.67 24.99 -12.21
C LEU A 277 9.89 25.07 -13.53
N GLU A 278 9.99 26.19 -14.26
CA GLU A 278 9.39 26.35 -15.59
C GLU A 278 9.87 25.28 -16.57
N THR A 279 11.16 25.01 -16.54
CA THR A 279 11.77 24.01 -17.41
C THR A 279 11.34 22.58 -17.05
N LEU A 280 11.39 22.24 -15.74
CA LEU A 280 11.06 20.90 -15.24
C LEU A 280 9.57 20.56 -15.36
N LEU A 281 8.73 21.56 -15.19
CA LEU A 281 7.28 21.37 -15.17
C LEU A 281 6.61 21.64 -16.53
N HIS A 282 7.34 22.20 -17.49
CA HIS A 282 6.82 22.66 -18.79
C HIS A 282 5.65 23.65 -18.65
N TYR A 283 5.65 24.46 -17.59
CA TYR A 283 4.65 25.48 -17.33
C TYR A 283 5.25 26.87 -17.53
N ASN A 284 4.41 27.82 -17.99
CA ASN A 284 4.82 29.22 -18.05
C ASN A 284 4.87 29.78 -16.61
N GLY A 285 5.92 30.53 -16.28
CA GLY A 285 6.15 31.06 -14.96
C GLY A 285 5.06 32.01 -14.40
N GLU A 286 4.15 32.52 -15.24
CA GLU A 286 2.99 33.27 -14.76
C GLU A 286 1.98 32.37 -13.99
N TYR A 287 2.07 31.05 -14.13
CA TYR A 287 1.22 30.05 -13.45
C TYR A 287 1.92 29.42 -12.23
N LEU A 288 3.21 29.61 -12.05
CA LEU A 288 4.03 29.15 -10.92
C LEU A 288 4.18 30.24 -9.85
#